data_5c8e509b5fb36873b8725b5ef72936d8
#
_entry.id   5c8e509b5fb36873b8725b5ef72936d8
#
_cell.length_a   1.000
_cell.length_b   1.000
_cell.length_c   1.000
_cell.angle_alpha   90.00
_cell.angle_beta   90.00
_cell.angle_gamma   90.00
#
_symmetry.space_group_name_H-M   'P 1'
#
loop_
_entity.id
_entity.type
_entity.pdbx_description
1 polymer ?
#
loop_
_entity_poly.entity_id
_entity_poly.type
_entity_poly.pdbx_seq_one_letter_code
_entity_poly.pdbx_strand_id
1 'polypeptide(L)'
;WTSPVNASVIVEKIKEVLIQKDSENKAAYEENADRYQTELAQLDKRFREVVRQSKRNLLIFGDRFPFLYFAKEYGLEYYAAFPGCAGDTEPSAATMVFLIEKAKDENVPAVLKMELSNADIANAVAEASGTEVRIFYSCHNLSAEDFEKGETYLTMMQKNADTLKEVLN
;
A
#
# COMPACT_ATOMS: atom_id res chain seq x y z
N TRP A 1 -6.13 4.45 -6.29
CA TRP A 1 -4.71 4.79 -6.42
C TRP A 1 -3.78 3.80 -5.71
N THR A 2 -4.25 2.98 -4.79
CA THR A 2 -3.39 2.02 -4.08
C THR A 2 -2.79 0.93 -5.01
N SER A 3 -3.34 0.74 -6.21
CA SER A 3 -2.72 -0.07 -7.28
C SER A 3 -2.12 0.87 -8.34
N PRO A 4 -0.84 0.70 -8.73
CA PRO A 4 -0.20 1.47 -9.80
C PRO A 4 -0.96 1.40 -11.13
N VAL A 5 -1.58 0.26 -11.44
CA VAL A 5 -2.41 0.08 -12.65
C VAL A 5 -3.61 1.03 -12.61
N ASN A 6 -4.33 1.08 -11.49
CA ASN A 6 -5.44 2.00 -11.32
C ASN A 6 -4.97 3.47 -11.28
N ALA A 7 -3.81 3.75 -10.70
CA ALA A 7 -3.22 5.08 -10.72
C ALA A 7 -2.95 5.55 -12.16
N SER A 8 -2.45 4.66 -13.04
CA SER A 8 -2.25 4.97 -14.47
C SER A 8 -3.56 5.35 -15.17
N VAL A 9 -4.65 4.63 -14.88
CA VAL A 9 -5.99 4.98 -15.42
C VAL A 9 -6.45 6.36 -14.95
N ILE A 10 -6.18 6.70 -13.68
CA ILE A 10 -6.51 8.03 -13.12
C ILE A 10 -5.69 9.12 -13.82
N VAL A 11 -4.39 8.90 -14.04
CA VAL A 11 -3.53 9.83 -14.77
C VAL A 11 -4.07 10.10 -16.17
N GLU A 12 -4.50 9.06 -16.89
CA GLU A 12 -5.10 9.20 -18.22
C GLU A 12 -6.35 10.09 -18.17
N LYS A 13 -7.23 9.86 -17.21
CA LYS A 13 -8.44 10.69 -17.04
C LYS A 13 -8.14 12.15 -16.71
N ILE A 14 -7.14 12.39 -15.86
CA ILE A 14 -6.70 13.76 -15.55
C ILE A 14 -6.15 14.42 -16.81
N LYS A 15 -5.30 13.74 -17.58
CA LYS A 15 -4.76 14.23 -18.85
C LYS A 15 -5.88 14.62 -19.82
N GLU A 16 -6.86 13.74 -20.04
CA GLU A 16 -8.00 14.00 -20.92
C GLU A 16 -8.75 15.29 -20.52
N VAL A 17 -9.03 15.46 -19.21
CA VAL A 17 -9.73 16.64 -18.70
C VAL A 17 -8.90 17.91 -18.85
N LEU A 18 -7.61 17.86 -18.58
CA LEU A 18 -6.70 18.99 -18.73
C LEU A 18 -6.65 19.46 -20.19
N ILE A 19 -6.51 18.54 -21.16
CA ILE A 19 -6.50 18.84 -22.59
C ILE A 19 -7.84 19.49 -23.03
N GLN A 20 -8.98 19.03 -22.50
CA GLN A 20 -10.27 19.64 -22.80
C GLN A 20 -10.41 21.06 -22.26
N LYS A 21 -9.78 21.37 -21.13
CA LYS A 21 -9.84 22.69 -20.50
C LYS A 21 -8.79 23.66 -21.03
N ASP A 22 -7.66 23.15 -21.45
CA ASP A 22 -6.49 23.90 -21.90
C ASP A 22 -5.82 23.17 -23.06
N SER A 23 -6.41 23.31 -24.24
CA SER A 23 -5.93 22.64 -25.46
C SER A 23 -4.61 23.21 -25.99
N GLU A 24 -4.24 24.42 -25.60
CA GLU A 24 -2.99 25.06 -26.04
C GLU A 24 -1.78 24.34 -25.46
N ASN A 25 -1.89 23.77 -24.25
CA ASN A 25 -0.83 23.03 -23.58
C ASN A 25 -0.95 21.50 -23.76
N LYS A 26 -1.73 21.01 -24.71
CA LYS A 26 -1.98 19.59 -24.97
C LYS A 26 -0.69 18.77 -25.00
N ALA A 27 0.30 19.22 -25.77
CA ALA A 27 1.56 18.47 -25.95
C ALA A 27 2.31 18.27 -24.62
N ALA A 28 2.31 19.29 -23.73
CA ALA A 28 2.94 19.20 -22.42
C ALA A 28 2.19 18.22 -21.49
N TYR A 29 0.86 18.19 -21.55
CA TYR A 29 0.06 17.23 -20.76
C TYR A 29 0.27 15.80 -21.24
N GLU A 30 0.33 15.56 -22.54
CA GLU A 30 0.62 14.27 -23.12
C GLU A 30 2.01 13.78 -22.71
N GLU A 31 3.06 14.57 -22.90
CA GLU A 31 4.44 14.23 -22.54
C GLU A 31 4.58 13.92 -21.05
N ASN A 32 4.00 14.75 -20.17
CA ASN A 32 4.07 14.55 -18.72
C ASN A 32 3.34 13.29 -18.28
N ALA A 33 2.15 13.03 -18.83
CA ALA A 33 1.37 11.83 -18.52
C ALA A 33 2.10 10.57 -18.99
N ASP A 34 2.62 10.55 -20.21
CA ASP A 34 3.33 9.40 -20.77
C ASP A 34 4.59 9.06 -19.95
N ARG A 35 5.34 10.08 -19.51
CA ARG A 35 6.48 9.89 -18.62
C ARG A 35 6.06 9.26 -17.30
N TYR A 36 5.04 9.81 -16.66
CA TYR A 36 4.57 9.31 -15.36
C TYR A 36 3.95 7.91 -15.47
N GLN A 37 3.21 7.62 -16.53
CA GLN A 37 2.68 6.29 -16.78
C GLN A 37 3.78 5.25 -17.03
N THR A 38 4.89 5.65 -17.64
CA THR A 38 6.08 4.81 -17.79
C THR A 38 6.65 4.43 -16.41
N GLU A 39 6.75 5.38 -15.49
CA GLU A 39 7.22 5.14 -14.12
C GLU A 39 6.24 4.24 -13.33
N LEU A 40 4.94 4.43 -13.50
CA LEU A 40 3.91 3.57 -12.91
C LEU A 40 3.98 2.13 -13.44
N ALA A 41 4.25 1.95 -14.73
CA ALA A 41 4.42 0.63 -15.32
C ALA A 41 5.68 -0.08 -14.80
N GLN A 42 6.77 0.65 -14.56
CA GLN A 42 7.97 0.10 -13.93
C GLN A 42 7.70 -0.33 -12.48
N LEU A 43 6.93 0.47 -11.74
CA LEU A 43 6.51 0.16 -10.38
C LEU A 43 5.61 -1.08 -10.33
N ASP A 44 4.63 -1.20 -11.23
CA ASP A 44 3.78 -2.39 -11.37
C ASP A 44 4.63 -3.65 -11.63
N LYS A 45 5.58 -3.55 -12.58
CA LYS A 45 6.52 -4.64 -12.86
C LYS A 45 7.30 -5.06 -11.61
N ARG A 46 7.75 -4.10 -10.81
CA ARG A 46 8.47 -4.36 -9.56
C ARG A 46 7.61 -5.13 -8.55
N PHE A 47 6.35 -4.73 -8.35
CA PHE A 47 5.42 -5.45 -7.47
C PHE A 47 5.17 -6.87 -7.96
N ARG A 48 4.91 -7.08 -9.26
CA ARG A 48 4.74 -8.42 -9.84
C ARG A 48 5.97 -9.29 -9.64
N GLU A 49 7.17 -8.73 -9.81
CA GLU A 49 8.42 -9.43 -9.57
C GLU A 49 8.59 -9.86 -8.11
N VAL A 50 8.32 -8.96 -7.16
CA VAL A 50 8.37 -9.25 -5.72
C VAL A 50 7.42 -10.38 -5.38
N VAL A 51 6.17 -10.30 -5.80
CA VAL A 51 5.16 -11.33 -5.50
C VAL A 51 5.52 -12.68 -6.17
N ARG A 52 6.01 -12.66 -7.41
CA ARG A 52 6.42 -13.87 -8.12
C ARG A 52 7.57 -14.62 -7.42
N GLN A 53 8.46 -13.89 -6.75
CA GLN A 53 9.64 -14.45 -6.05
C GLN A 53 9.37 -14.76 -4.58
N SER A 54 8.20 -14.39 -4.06
CA SER A 54 7.87 -14.53 -2.65
C SER A 54 7.58 -15.97 -2.24
N LYS A 55 7.77 -16.27 -0.96
CA LYS A 55 7.48 -17.58 -0.34
C LYS A 55 6.03 -17.69 0.14
N ARG A 56 5.37 -16.54 0.33
CA ARG A 56 3.98 -16.43 0.79
C ARG A 56 3.25 -15.32 0.04
N ASN A 57 1.93 -15.28 0.16
CA ASN A 57 1.08 -14.25 -0.45
C ASN A 57 0.18 -13.56 0.57
N LEU A 58 0.48 -13.70 1.87
CA LEU A 58 -0.37 -13.21 2.96
C LEU A 58 0.19 -11.93 3.58
N LEU A 59 -0.69 -10.94 3.77
CA LEU A 59 -0.45 -9.71 4.51
C LEU A 59 -1.30 -9.66 5.77
N ILE A 60 -0.70 -9.26 6.90
CA ILE A 60 -1.42 -9.04 8.15
C ILE A 60 -1.30 -7.57 8.54
N PHE A 61 -2.45 -6.90 8.68
CA PHE A 61 -2.53 -5.50 9.08
C PHE A 61 -3.10 -5.38 10.50
N GLY A 62 -2.30 -4.84 11.40
CA GLY A 62 -2.78 -4.35 12.71
C GLY A 62 -3.43 -2.97 12.59
N ASP A 63 -4.18 -2.74 11.52
CA ASP A 63 -4.72 -1.45 11.11
C ASP A 63 -5.95 -1.62 10.20
N ARG A 64 -6.44 -0.52 9.62
CA ARG A 64 -7.41 -0.50 8.52
C ARG A 64 -6.79 -1.03 7.23
N PHE A 65 -7.64 -1.49 6.31
CA PHE A 65 -7.16 -2.06 5.05
C PHE A 65 -7.72 -1.32 3.82
N PRO A 66 -7.13 -0.23 3.36
CA PRO A 66 -7.54 0.46 2.14
C PRO A 66 -6.96 -0.16 0.85
N PHE A 67 -6.27 -1.30 0.95
CA PHE A 67 -5.47 -1.88 -0.14
C PHE A 67 -6.20 -2.97 -0.94
N LEU A 68 -7.53 -3.02 -0.93
CA LEU A 68 -8.30 -4.07 -1.61
C LEU A 68 -7.94 -4.19 -3.10
N TYR A 69 -7.82 -3.07 -3.81
CA TYR A 69 -7.46 -3.07 -5.23
C TYR A 69 -6.01 -3.52 -5.45
N PHE A 70 -5.10 -3.16 -4.55
CA PHE A 70 -3.72 -3.65 -4.57
C PHE A 70 -3.66 -5.15 -4.34
N ALA A 71 -4.30 -5.66 -3.31
CA ALA A 71 -4.32 -7.08 -3.00
C ALA A 71 -4.89 -7.91 -4.17
N LYS A 72 -5.99 -7.46 -4.76
CA LYS A 72 -6.60 -8.12 -5.94
C LYS A 72 -5.69 -8.09 -7.17
N GLU A 73 -5.02 -6.98 -7.43
CA GLU A 73 -4.13 -6.81 -8.59
C GLU A 73 -2.96 -7.79 -8.54
N TYR A 74 -2.40 -8.00 -7.34
CA TYR A 74 -1.21 -8.83 -7.16
C TYR A 74 -1.48 -10.23 -6.59
N GLY A 75 -2.75 -10.61 -6.43
CA GLY A 75 -3.13 -11.95 -5.94
C GLY A 75 -2.75 -12.20 -4.48
N LEU A 76 -2.78 -11.14 -3.64
CA LEU A 76 -2.41 -11.21 -2.24
C LEU A 76 -3.64 -11.50 -1.37
N GLU A 77 -3.47 -12.37 -0.39
CA GLU A 77 -4.40 -12.56 0.71
C GLU A 77 -4.11 -11.55 1.82
N TYR A 78 -5.12 -11.23 2.61
CA TYR A 78 -4.93 -10.30 3.73
C TYR A 78 -5.89 -10.57 4.88
N TYR A 79 -5.43 -10.24 6.09
CA TYR A 79 -6.24 -10.08 7.29
C TYR A 79 -5.93 -8.72 7.91
N ALA A 80 -6.92 -8.08 8.47
CA ALA A 80 -6.79 -6.73 9.02
C ALA A 80 -7.60 -6.57 10.31
N ALA A 81 -7.14 -5.69 11.18
CA ALA A 81 -7.82 -5.38 12.43
C ALA A 81 -9.20 -4.72 12.18
N PHE A 82 -9.31 -3.97 11.07
CA PHE A 82 -10.56 -3.31 10.68
C PHE A 82 -10.85 -3.51 9.19
N PRO A 83 -12.12 -3.78 8.82
CA PRO A 83 -12.51 -3.89 7.42
C PRO A 83 -12.50 -2.50 6.74
N GLY A 84 -11.74 -2.38 5.66
CA GLY A 84 -11.72 -1.18 4.82
C GLY A 84 -11.29 0.09 5.57
N CYS A 85 -12.03 1.17 5.34
CA CYS A 85 -11.81 2.47 5.98
C CYS A 85 -12.79 2.74 7.13
N ALA A 86 -13.31 1.71 7.78
CA ALA A 86 -14.29 1.82 8.86
C ALA A 86 -13.80 2.74 9.99
N GLY A 87 -14.75 3.45 10.59
CA GLY A 87 -14.49 4.38 11.68
C GLY A 87 -14.38 3.73 13.07
N ASP A 88 -14.36 2.39 13.13
CA ASP A 88 -14.25 1.66 14.38
C ASP A 88 -12.94 1.99 15.09
N THR A 89 -13.01 2.16 16.40
CA THR A 89 -11.89 2.63 17.22
C THR A 89 -11.04 1.48 17.76
N GLU A 90 -11.66 0.31 17.97
CA GLU A 90 -10.97 -0.86 18.52
C GLU A 90 -11.46 -2.14 17.85
N PRO A 91 -10.55 -3.09 17.53
CA PRO A 91 -10.94 -4.40 17.05
C PRO A 91 -11.48 -5.26 18.21
N SER A 92 -12.32 -6.24 17.89
CA SER A 92 -12.79 -7.18 18.91
C SER A 92 -11.63 -8.04 19.46
N ALA A 93 -11.78 -8.53 20.70
CA ALA A 93 -10.80 -9.46 21.28
C ALA A 93 -10.62 -10.72 20.40
N ALA A 94 -11.70 -11.21 19.78
CA ALA A 94 -11.64 -12.34 18.85
C ALA A 94 -10.80 -12.01 17.61
N THR A 95 -10.92 -10.81 17.05
CA THR A 95 -10.11 -10.35 15.93
C THR A 95 -8.63 -10.28 16.32
N MET A 96 -8.32 -9.77 17.51
CA MET A 96 -6.94 -9.70 18.00
C MET A 96 -6.31 -11.10 18.13
N VAL A 97 -7.02 -12.03 18.78
CA VAL A 97 -6.56 -13.42 18.93
C VAL A 97 -6.33 -14.05 17.55
N PHE A 98 -7.28 -13.89 16.63
CA PHE A 98 -7.17 -14.43 15.27
C PHE A 98 -5.94 -13.90 14.53
N LEU A 99 -5.68 -12.59 14.58
CA LEU A 99 -4.51 -11.99 13.90
C LEU A 99 -3.19 -12.49 14.51
N ILE A 100 -3.13 -12.62 15.83
CA ILE A 100 -1.95 -13.13 16.54
C ILE A 100 -1.68 -14.60 16.15
N GLU A 101 -2.71 -15.45 16.17
CA GLU A 101 -2.59 -16.85 15.78
C GLU A 101 -2.19 -16.96 14.31
N LYS A 102 -2.83 -16.22 13.42
CA LYS A 102 -2.46 -16.21 12.00
C LYS A 102 -1.02 -15.75 11.76
N ALA A 103 -0.56 -14.72 12.46
CA ALA A 103 0.81 -14.26 12.34
C ALA A 103 1.82 -15.34 12.74
N LYS A 104 1.52 -16.12 13.80
CA LYS A 104 2.35 -17.24 14.27
C LYS A 104 2.31 -18.43 13.31
N ASP A 105 1.11 -18.87 12.93
CA ASP A 105 0.91 -20.08 12.12
C ASP A 105 1.55 -19.94 10.74
N GLU A 106 1.43 -18.75 10.14
CA GLU A 106 2.00 -18.46 8.83
C GLU A 106 3.46 -17.96 8.89
N ASN A 107 4.02 -17.83 10.11
CA ASN A 107 5.37 -17.32 10.36
C ASN A 107 5.65 -16.02 9.58
N VAL A 108 4.69 -15.08 9.58
CA VAL A 108 4.92 -13.80 8.91
C VAL A 108 6.01 -13.01 9.64
N PRO A 109 6.94 -12.38 8.94
CA PRO A 109 8.03 -11.65 9.59
C PRO A 109 7.60 -10.33 10.20
N ALA A 110 6.50 -9.75 9.72
CA ALA A 110 6.02 -8.47 10.23
C ALA A 110 4.50 -8.30 10.07
N VAL A 111 3.94 -7.50 10.98
CA VAL A 111 2.58 -6.95 10.93
C VAL A 111 2.64 -5.56 10.33
N LEU A 112 1.72 -5.26 9.43
CA LEU A 112 1.68 -3.99 8.71
C LEU A 112 0.76 -2.98 9.39
N LYS A 113 1.12 -1.71 9.29
CA LYS A 113 0.29 -0.54 9.61
C LYS A 113 0.38 0.51 8.52
N MET A 114 -0.59 1.42 8.46
CA MET A 114 -0.50 2.58 7.57
C MET A 114 0.40 3.67 8.14
N GLU A 115 0.84 4.55 7.25
CA GLU A 115 1.43 5.83 7.63
C GLU A 115 0.45 6.63 8.49
N LEU A 116 0.95 7.41 9.45
CA LEU A 116 0.19 8.31 10.32
C LEU A 116 -0.93 7.65 11.17
N SER A 117 -1.09 6.32 11.12
CA SER A 117 -2.02 5.63 12.02
C SER A 117 -1.39 5.35 13.38
N ASN A 118 -2.23 5.19 14.42
CA ASN A 118 -1.77 4.71 15.72
C ASN A 118 -1.21 3.28 15.57
N ALA A 119 -0.07 3.03 16.19
CA ALA A 119 0.61 1.74 16.12
C ALA A 119 0.16 0.74 17.20
N ASP A 120 -0.70 1.10 18.14
CA ASP A 120 -0.98 0.30 19.34
C ASP A 120 -1.47 -1.11 18.99
N ILE A 121 -2.39 -1.23 18.05
CA ILE A 121 -2.93 -2.53 17.60
C ILE A 121 -1.85 -3.35 16.89
N ALA A 122 -1.12 -2.72 15.96
CA ALA A 122 -0.05 -3.42 15.23
C ALA A 122 1.06 -3.88 16.17
N ASN A 123 1.45 -3.04 17.15
CA ASN A 123 2.43 -3.37 18.17
C ASN A 123 1.95 -4.53 19.06
N ALA A 124 0.70 -4.50 19.51
CA ALA A 124 0.14 -5.56 20.34
C ALA A 124 0.12 -6.92 19.61
N VAL A 125 -0.27 -6.93 18.34
CA VAL A 125 -0.24 -8.15 17.51
C VAL A 125 1.20 -8.62 17.29
N ALA A 126 2.12 -7.71 16.95
CA ALA A 126 3.51 -8.02 16.69
C ALA A 126 4.22 -8.57 17.94
N GLU A 127 4.07 -7.92 19.10
CA GLU A 127 4.63 -8.37 20.37
C GLU A 127 4.13 -9.76 20.74
N ALA A 128 2.82 -10.00 20.67
CA ALA A 128 2.23 -11.28 21.01
C ALA A 128 2.57 -12.39 20.01
N SER A 129 2.86 -12.08 18.76
CA SER A 129 3.25 -13.05 17.73
C SER A 129 4.77 -13.22 17.57
N GLY A 130 5.58 -12.34 18.18
CA GLY A 130 7.04 -12.36 18.06
C GLY A 130 7.52 -11.83 16.70
N THR A 131 6.76 -10.92 16.08
CA THR A 131 7.06 -10.31 14.78
C THR A 131 7.42 -8.83 14.92
N GLU A 132 7.77 -8.18 13.83
CA GLU A 132 8.02 -6.74 13.81
C GLU A 132 6.82 -5.97 13.24
N VAL A 133 6.82 -4.63 13.40
CA VAL A 133 5.86 -3.75 12.72
C VAL A 133 6.55 -3.05 11.56
N ARG A 134 5.89 -3.02 10.39
CA ARG A 134 6.34 -2.28 9.21
C ARG A 134 5.25 -1.35 8.71
N ILE A 135 5.66 -0.23 8.13
CA ILE A 135 4.76 0.72 7.47
C ILE A 135 4.50 0.25 6.05
N PHE A 136 3.22 0.29 5.65
CA PHE A 136 2.79 0.14 4.27
C PHE A 136 1.96 1.38 3.89
N TYR A 137 2.50 2.20 3.00
CA TYR A 137 1.96 3.51 2.66
C TYR A 137 0.68 3.40 1.84
N SER A 138 -0.41 3.97 2.33
CA SER A 138 -1.65 4.12 1.57
C SER A 138 -1.57 5.26 0.55
N CYS A 139 -0.61 6.16 0.72
CA CYS A 139 -0.45 7.38 -0.07
C CYS A 139 -1.71 8.26 -0.03
N HIS A 140 -2.49 8.15 1.04
CA HIS A 140 -3.67 9.00 1.27
C HIS A 140 -3.29 10.32 1.93
N ASN A 141 -2.32 10.28 2.81
CA ASN A 141 -1.79 11.45 3.52
C ASN A 141 -0.26 11.46 3.43
N LEU A 142 0.30 12.64 3.67
CA LEU A 142 1.73 12.88 3.72
C LEU A 142 2.05 13.62 5.02
N SER A 143 3.07 13.16 5.76
CA SER A 143 3.53 13.90 6.94
C SER A 143 4.24 15.19 6.51
N ALA A 144 4.32 16.19 7.41
CA ALA A 144 5.09 17.39 7.13
C ALA A 144 6.56 17.07 6.83
N GLU A 145 7.14 16.12 7.57
CA GLU A 145 8.52 15.66 7.36
C GLU A 145 8.72 15.00 5.99
N ASP A 146 7.79 14.12 5.56
CA ASP A 146 7.87 13.48 4.24
C ASP A 146 7.69 14.50 3.12
N PHE A 147 6.80 15.49 3.32
CA PHE A 147 6.62 16.59 2.38
C PHE A 147 7.91 17.42 2.22
N GLU A 148 8.57 17.78 3.33
CA GLU A 148 9.82 18.51 3.31
C GLU A 148 10.96 17.71 2.65
N LYS A 149 10.94 16.39 2.77
CA LYS A 149 11.88 15.48 2.10
C LYS A 149 11.58 15.29 0.61
N GLY A 150 10.47 15.82 0.11
CA GLY A 150 10.04 15.68 -1.28
C GLY A 150 9.53 14.28 -1.63
N GLU A 151 8.98 13.55 -0.65
CA GLU A 151 8.37 12.25 -0.92
C GLU A 151 7.17 12.40 -1.87
N THR A 152 7.07 11.46 -2.78
CA THR A 152 6.03 11.40 -3.80
C THR A 152 5.29 10.07 -3.71
N TYR A 153 4.18 9.96 -4.44
CA TYR A 153 3.49 8.68 -4.60
C TYR A 153 4.46 7.57 -5.06
N LEU A 154 5.30 7.84 -6.06
CA LEU A 154 6.24 6.86 -6.58
C LEU A 154 7.27 6.43 -5.55
N THR A 155 7.86 7.36 -4.80
CA THR A 155 8.86 7.03 -3.78
C THR A 155 8.25 6.24 -2.62
N MET A 156 7.05 6.60 -2.16
CA MET A 156 6.33 5.86 -1.13
C MET A 156 5.95 4.45 -1.59
N MET A 157 5.47 4.32 -2.83
CA MET A 157 5.11 3.01 -3.39
C MET A 157 6.35 2.14 -3.68
N GLN A 158 7.51 2.73 -3.95
CA GLN A 158 8.77 2.01 -4.01
C GLN A 158 9.17 1.44 -2.64
N LYS A 159 9.00 2.21 -1.55
CA LYS A 159 9.16 1.72 -0.18
C LYS A 159 8.18 0.58 0.14
N ASN A 160 6.93 0.68 -0.35
CA ASN A 160 5.98 -0.42 -0.24
C ASN A 160 6.47 -1.70 -0.95
N ALA A 161 7.12 -1.58 -2.10
CA ALA A 161 7.68 -2.74 -2.78
C ALA A 161 8.83 -3.39 -1.98
N ASP A 162 9.65 -2.59 -1.30
CA ASP A 162 10.70 -3.08 -0.41
C ASP A 162 10.08 -3.77 0.82
N THR A 163 9.13 -3.12 1.49
CA THR A 163 8.38 -3.71 2.60
C THR A 163 7.69 -5.01 2.17
N LEU A 164 7.04 -5.03 1.01
CA LEU A 164 6.38 -6.23 0.49
C LEU A 164 7.37 -7.38 0.30
N LYS A 165 8.56 -7.08 -0.21
CA LYS A 165 9.63 -8.08 -0.36
C LYS A 165 10.07 -8.66 0.99
N GLU A 166 10.14 -7.84 2.04
CA GLU A 166 10.49 -8.30 3.39
C GLU A 166 9.38 -9.17 3.99
N VAL A 167 8.13 -8.72 3.94
CA VAL A 167 7.02 -9.42 4.61
C VAL A 167 6.55 -10.68 3.91
N LEU A 168 6.85 -10.84 2.62
CA LEU A 168 6.49 -12.04 1.86
C LEU A 168 7.62 -13.11 1.83
N ASN A 169 8.79 -12.87 2.43
CA ASN A 169 9.92 -13.80 2.45
C ASN A 169 10.35 -14.18 3.86
#